data_6583aff026c6ecf56f287090c95bf275
#
_entry.id   6583aff026c6ecf56f287090c95bf275
#
_cell.length_a   1.000
_cell.length_b   1.000
_cell.length_c   1.000
_cell.angle_alpha   90.00
_cell.angle_beta   90.00
_cell.angle_gamma   90.00
#
_symmetry.space_group_name_H-M   'P 1'
#
loop_
_entity.id
_entity.type
_entity.pdbx_description
1 polymer ?
#
loop_
_entity_poly.entity_id
_entity_poly.type
_entity_poly.pdbx_seq_one_letter_code
_entity_poly.pdbx_strand_id
1 'polypeptide(L)'
;MTWPTIARKEFADALGSRMLWAIVIIIALMTSLSAGLSLLIPEMEPDAAVAIGGASQFAALLVPIMALIAAYLAIAGERESGSLKVLLGLPPSRGEVLVGKFLGRGGVVAIGLVLGFLVSGVVTVAIYGGLPLTAFVGTTALTALLGVSFVGIAIGISALTATRARAMTLAITAYLGLTLLWDLVPNAVHLLVTGEMPGQVVPAWLLLLQGLSPTGAYNALAQALLLGSGTAVEARIGGPAPAYLHPGAFLAIMLVWTLLPLVVGYLGFRRADLS
;
A
#
# COMPACT_ATOMS: atom_id res chain seq x y z
N MET A 1 -22.34 -20.10 -6.33
CA MET A 1 -21.27 -19.21 -6.82
C MET A 1 -20.04 -19.45 -5.96
N THR A 2 -18.88 -19.61 -6.54
CA THR A 2 -17.61 -19.80 -5.84
C THR A 2 -16.82 -18.49 -5.80
N TRP A 3 -15.83 -18.35 -4.92
CA TRP A 3 -15.00 -17.15 -4.82
C TRP A 3 -14.43 -16.66 -6.17
N PRO A 4 -14.05 -17.53 -7.17
CA PRO A 4 -13.57 -17.05 -8.45
C PRO A 4 -14.63 -16.30 -9.27
N THR A 5 -15.89 -16.70 -9.16
CA THR A 5 -17.00 -16.02 -9.85
C THR A 5 -17.19 -14.61 -9.28
N ILE A 6 -17.09 -14.47 -7.95
CA ILE A 6 -17.18 -13.17 -7.27
C ILE A 6 -15.99 -12.31 -7.66
N ALA A 7 -14.78 -12.85 -7.60
CA ALA A 7 -13.56 -12.13 -7.98
C ALA A 7 -13.60 -11.63 -9.42
N ARG A 8 -14.05 -12.49 -10.35
CA ARG A 8 -14.19 -12.13 -11.77
C ARG A 8 -15.23 -11.03 -11.98
N LYS A 9 -16.36 -11.09 -11.26
CA LYS A 9 -17.38 -10.04 -11.31
C LYS A 9 -16.83 -8.72 -10.79
N GLU A 10 -16.27 -8.69 -9.56
CA GLU A 10 -15.68 -7.49 -8.97
C GLU A 10 -14.58 -6.88 -9.86
N PHE A 11 -13.78 -7.75 -10.49
CA PHE A 11 -12.74 -7.33 -11.42
C PHE A 11 -13.33 -6.73 -12.71
N ALA A 12 -14.33 -7.37 -13.32
CA ALA A 12 -14.98 -6.89 -14.54
C ALA A 12 -15.72 -5.55 -14.30
N ASP A 13 -16.43 -5.44 -13.16
CA ASP A 13 -17.14 -4.21 -12.78
C ASP A 13 -16.16 -3.06 -12.57
N ALA A 14 -14.98 -3.37 -12.00
CA ALA A 14 -13.96 -2.37 -11.71
C ALA A 14 -13.13 -1.98 -12.94
N LEU A 15 -12.91 -2.87 -13.92
CA LEU A 15 -12.25 -2.53 -15.19
C LEU A 15 -13.01 -1.47 -15.98
N GLY A 16 -14.36 -1.51 -15.95
CA GLY A 16 -15.22 -0.49 -16.55
C GLY A 16 -15.37 0.77 -15.69
N SER A 17 -14.82 0.80 -14.48
CA SER A 17 -15.02 1.90 -13.55
C SER A 17 -14.09 3.08 -13.80
N ARG A 18 -14.59 4.29 -13.55
CA ARG A 18 -13.78 5.51 -13.56
C ARG A 18 -12.65 5.45 -12.52
N MET A 19 -12.77 4.59 -11.50
CA MET A 19 -11.81 4.45 -10.41
C MET A 19 -10.48 3.85 -10.89
N LEU A 20 -10.50 2.80 -11.74
CA LEU A 20 -9.27 2.23 -12.30
C LEU A 20 -8.48 3.30 -13.05
N TRP A 21 -9.17 4.01 -13.95
CA TRP A 21 -8.53 5.08 -14.73
C TRP A 21 -8.03 6.22 -13.86
N ALA A 22 -8.73 6.58 -12.78
CA ALA A 22 -8.24 7.56 -11.82
C ALA A 22 -6.94 7.10 -11.15
N ILE A 23 -6.84 5.81 -10.75
CA ILE A 23 -5.60 5.24 -10.21
C ILE A 23 -4.47 5.35 -11.23
N VAL A 24 -4.69 4.88 -12.46
CA VAL A 24 -3.69 4.92 -13.54
C VAL A 24 -3.22 6.36 -13.79
N ILE A 25 -4.15 7.30 -13.97
CA ILE A 25 -3.83 8.69 -14.30
C ILE A 25 -3.09 9.38 -13.15
N ILE A 26 -3.54 9.23 -11.90
CA ILE A 26 -2.92 9.89 -10.75
C ILE A 26 -1.50 9.33 -10.55
N ILE A 27 -1.33 8.02 -10.59
CA ILE A 27 0.00 7.40 -10.44
C ILE A 27 0.89 7.79 -11.62
N ALA A 28 0.42 7.66 -12.85
CA ALA A 28 1.22 8.05 -14.03
C ALA A 28 1.65 9.52 -13.96
N LEU A 29 0.73 10.43 -13.57
CA LEU A 29 1.03 11.86 -13.45
C LEU A 29 2.07 12.14 -12.37
N MET A 30 1.85 11.61 -11.16
CA MET A 30 2.72 11.90 -10.02
C MET A 30 4.12 11.26 -10.18
N THR A 31 4.18 10.03 -10.68
CA THR A 31 5.45 9.36 -10.92
C THR A 31 6.21 9.97 -12.12
N SER A 32 5.50 10.42 -13.15
CA SER A 32 6.11 11.16 -14.28
C SER A 32 6.56 12.56 -13.86
N LEU A 33 5.82 13.22 -12.95
CA LEU A 33 6.24 14.50 -12.37
C LEU A 33 7.58 14.33 -11.62
N SER A 34 7.77 13.22 -10.88
CA SER A 34 9.06 12.93 -10.24
C SER A 34 10.20 12.88 -11.25
N ALA A 35 9.99 12.28 -12.42
CA ALA A 35 11.00 12.26 -13.48
C ALA A 35 11.31 13.66 -14.03
N GLY A 36 10.31 14.53 -14.12
CA GLY A 36 10.49 15.92 -14.61
C GLY A 36 11.11 16.87 -13.58
N LEU A 37 10.93 16.62 -12.28
CA LEU A 37 11.39 17.52 -11.21
C LEU A 37 12.92 17.68 -11.20
N SER A 38 13.68 16.64 -11.46
CA SER A 38 15.15 16.70 -11.51
C SER A 38 15.67 17.59 -12.63
N LEU A 39 14.89 17.81 -13.70
CA LEU A 39 15.24 18.75 -14.77
C LEU A 39 15.02 20.21 -14.35
N LEU A 40 14.19 20.47 -13.35
CA LEU A 40 13.84 21.81 -12.88
C LEU A 40 14.74 22.27 -11.73
N ILE A 41 15.51 21.38 -11.12
CA ILE A 41 16.42 21.68 -10.01
C ILE A 41 17.87 21.61 -10.53
N PRO A 42 18.51 22.77 -10.80
CA PRO A 42 19.83 22.83 -11.44
C PRO A 42 20.94 22.12 -10.67
N GLU A 43 20.74 21.91 -9.36
CA GLU A 43 21.73 21.30 -8.45
C GLU A 43 21.59 19.76 -8.38
N MET A 44 20.54 19.18 -8.98
CA MET A 44 20.36 17.73 -9.07
C MET A 44 20.90 17.20 -10.39
N GLU A 45 21.84 16.26 -10.32
CA GLU A 45 22.19 15.50 -11.53
C GLU A 45 20.99 14.70 -12.01
N PRO A 46 20.60 14.83 -13.28
CA PRO A 46 19.48 14.07 -13.83
C PRO A 46 19.80 12.58 -13.85
N ASP A 47 19.17 11.81 -12.96
CA ASP A 47 19.36 10.36 -12.85
C ASP A 47 18.00 9.65 -12.79
N ALA A 48 17.85 8.61 -13.62
CA ALA A 48 16.66 7.78 -13.66
C ALA A 48 16.39 7.05 -12.34
N ALA A 49 17.43 6.70 -11.55
CA ALA A 49 17.26 6.08 -10.23
C ALA A 49 16.67 7.08 -9.21
N VAL A 50 17.09 8.34 -9.26
CA VAL A 50 16.52 9.43 -8.44
C VAL A 50 15.04 9.63 -8.81
N ALA A 51 14.70 9.60 -10.09
CA ALA A 51 13.31 9.70 -10.55
C ALA A 51 12.45 8.56 -10.01
N ILE A 52 12.96 7.31 -10.02
CA ILE A 52 12.24 6.16 -9.46
C ILE A 52 12.10 6.29 -7.93
N GLY A 53 13.12 6.82 -7.24
CA GLY A 53 13.07 7.11 -5.81
C GLY A 53 11.96 8.09 -5.47
N GLY A 54 11.87 9.21 -6.20
CA GLY A 54 10.78 10.17 -6.05
C GLY A 54 9.40 9.58 -6.37
N ALA A 55 9.31 8.77 -7.43
CA ALA A 55 8.09 8.04 -7.77
C ALA A 55 7.63 7.12 -6.62
N SER A 56 8.58 6.44 -5.95
CA SER A 56 8.27 5.60 -4.79
C SER A 56 7.73 6.40 -3.60
N GLN A 57 8.23 7.62 -3.38
CA GLN A 57 7.73 8.49 -2.30
C GLN A 57 6.30 8.97 -2.57
N PHE A 58 5.99 9.38 -3.81
CA PHE A 58 4.61 9.70 -4.18
C PHE A 58 3.69 8.48 -4.04
N ALA A 59 4.16 7.29 -4.44
CA ALA A 59 3.40 6.06 -4.27
C ALA A 59 3.14 5.73 -2.79
N ALA A 60 4.12 5.87 -1.91
CA ALA A 60 3.97 5.65 -0.47
C ALA A 60 2.85 6.51 0.15
N LEU A 61 2.65 7.72 -0.38
CA LEU A 61 1.62 8.63 0.10
C LEU A 61 0.25 8.36 -0.54
N LEU A 62 0.20 8.18 -1.87
CA LEU A 62 -1.06 8.18 -2.62
C LEU A 62 -1.70 6.80 -2.71
N VAL A 63 -0.90 5.73 -2.84
CA VAL A 63 -1.42 4.37 -3.00
C VAL A 63 -2.27 3.92 -1.82
N PRO A 64 -1.90 4.17 -0.55
CA PRO A 64 -2.73 3.81 0.59
C PRO A 64 -4.14 4.38 0.53
N ILE A 65 -4.29 5.68 0.29
CA ILE A 65 -5.61 6.31 0.23
C ILE A 65 -6.43 5.83 -0.97
N MET A 66 -5.78 5.64 -2.13
CA MET A 66 -6.45 5.14 -3.33
C MET A 66 -6.95 3.70 -3.14
N ALA A 67 -6.15 2.83 -2.53
CA ALA A 67 -6.51 1.45 -2.22
C ALA A 67 -7.64 1.37 -1.19
N LEU A 68 -7.60 2.21 -0.15
CA LEU A 68 -8.67 2.32 0.83
C LEU A 68 -9.98 2.76 0.18
N ILE A 69 -9.97 3.83 -0.64
CA ILE A 69 -11.15 4.31 -1.38
C ILE A 69 -11.71 3.22 -2.30
N ALA A 70 -10.83 2.44 -2.92
CA ALA A 70 -11.22 1.36 -3.81
C ALA A 70 -12.01 0.24 -3.12
N ALA A 71 -11.82 0.02 -1.80
CA ALA A 71 -12.27 -1.20 -1.16
C ALA A 71 -13.08 -1.01 0.14
N TYR A 72 -13.11 0.16 0.79
CA TYR A 72 -13.76 0.35 2.10
C TYR A 72 -15.28 0.09 2.11
N LEU A 73 -15.95 0.20 0.96
CA LEU A 73 -17.39 -0.09 0.82
C LEU A 73 -17.69 -1.50 0.32
N ALA A 74 -16.68 -2.33 0.13
CA ALA A 74 -16.86 -3.63 -0.53
C ALA A 74 -17.90 -4.54 0.14
N ILE A 75 -17.98 -4.52 1.47
CA ILE A 75 -18.93 -5.30 2.27
C ILE A 75 -19.90 -4.38 3.00
N ALA A 76 -19.41 -3.32 3.66
CA ALA A 76 -20.24 -2.38 4.41
C ALA A 76 -21.31 -1.70 3.54
N GLY A 77 -20.97 -1.36 2.29
CA GLY A 77 -21.91 -0.77 1.33
C GLY A 77 -23.05 -1.70 0.95
N GLU A 78 -22.75 -2.98 0.73
CA GLU A 78 -23.75 -4.01 0.44
C GLU A 78 -24.58 -4.40 1.67
N ARG A 79 -23.96 -4.35 2.86
CA ARG A 79 -24.66 -4.59 4.12
C ARG A 79 -25.71 -3.51 4.39
N GLU A 80 -25.33 -2.24 4.27
CA GLU A 80 -26.22 -1.10 4.49
C GLU A 80 -27.36 -1.04 3.46
N SER A 81 -27.10 -1.38 2.18
CA SER A 81 -28.11 -1.42 1.14
C SER A 81 -29.01 -2.68 1.18
N GLY A 82 -28.68 -3.66 2.03
CA GLY A 82 -29.41 -4.94 2.07
C GLY A 82 -29.03 -5.92 0.95
N SER A 83 -28.26 -5.51 -0.05
CA SER A 83 -27.87 -6.39 -1.17
C SER A 83 -27.00 -7.58 -0.73
N LEU A 84 -26.31 -7.46 0.39
CA LEU A 84 -25.54 -8.54 0.99
C LEU A 84 -26.44 -9.73 1.41
N LYS A 85 -27.69 -9.48 1.85
CA LYS A 85 -28.65 -10.53 2.19
C LYS A 85 -29.02 -11.35 0.95
N VAL A 86 -29.21 -10.69 -0.18
CA VAL A 86 -29.50 -11.35 -1.47
C VAL A 86 -28.29 -12.19 -1.91
N LEU A 87 -27.08 -11.64 -1.79
CA LEU A 87 -25.85 -12.36 -2.15
C LEU A 87 -25.65 -13.62 -1.29
N LEU A 88 -25.88 -13.53 0.02
CA LEU A 88 -25.73 -14.66 0.96
C LEU A 88 -26.94 -15.62 0.98
N GLY A 89 -28.06 -15.27 0.35
CA GLY A 89 -29.15 -16.18 0.01
C GLY A 89 -28.80 -17.12 -1.16
N LEU A 90 -27.71 -16.83 -1.88
CA LEU A 90 -27.11 -17.70 -2.90
C LEU A 90 -26.08 -18.64 -2.25
N PRO A 91 -25.52 -19.63 -2.97
CA PRO A 91 -24.59 -20.62 -2.42
C PRO A 91 -23.29 -20.13 -1.79
N PRO A 92 -22.72 -18.88 -2.06
CA PRO A 92 -21.41 -18.54 -1.53
C PRO A 92 -21.41 -18.35 -0.01
N SER A 93 -20.36 -18.87 0.62
CA SER A 93 -20.08 -18.63 2.03
C SER A 93 -19.55 -17.21 2.27
N ARG A 94 -19.65 -16.71 3.50
CA ARG A 94 -19.10 -15.39 3.89
C ARG A 94 -17.59 -15.28 3.62
N GLY A 95 -16.85 -16.38 3.76
CA GLY A 95 -15.43 -16.44 3.43
C GLY A 95 -15.17 -16.30 1.92
N GLU A 96 -15.95 -16.96 1.09
CA GLU A 96 -15.85 -16.83 -0.37
C GLU A 96 -16.18 -15.43 -0.85
N VAL A 97 -17.15 -14.76 -0.21
CA VAL A 97 -17.46 -13.35 -0.51
C VAL A 97 -16.26 -12.46 -0.17
N LEU A 98 -15.67 -12.61 1.02
CA LEU A 98 -14.53 -11.80 1.45
C LEU A 98 -13.31 -12.02 0.54
N VAL A 99 -12.94 -13.27 0.28
CA VAL A 99 -11.79 -13.62 -0.59
C VAL A 99 -12.04 -13.15 -2.03
N GLY A 100 -13.24 -13.37 -2.57
CA GLY A 100 -13.59 -12.93 -3.92
C GLY A 100 -13.48 -11.41 -4.09
N LYS A 101 -13.98 -10.65 -3.11
CA LYS A 101 -13.86 -9.17 -3.12
C LYS A 101 -12.43 -8.70 -2.95
N PHE A 102 -11.64 -9.35 -2.08
CA PHE A 102 -10.22 -9.02 -1.91
C PHE A 102 -9.43 -9.24 -3.21
N LEU A 103 -9.58 -10.41 -3.83
CA LEU A 103 -8.85 -10.72 -5.06
C LEU A 103 -9.32 -9.87 -6.25
N GLY A 104 -10.63 -9.62 -6.36
CA GLY A 104 -11.17 -8.77 -7.43
C GLY A 104 -10.65 -7.33 -7.32
N ARG A 105 -10.83 -6.69 -6.15
CA ARG A 105 -10.41 -5.29 -5.95
C ARG A 105 -8.91 -5.12 -5.84
N GLY A 106 -8.22 -6.07 -5.19
CA GLY A 106 -6.75 -6.09 -5.14
C GLY A 106 -6.12 -6.23 -6.52
N GLY A 107 -6.68 -7.10 -7.37
CA GLY A 107 -6.25 -7.26 -8.75
C GLY A 107 -6.40 -5.98 -9.57
N VAL A 108 -7.53 -5.27 -9.44
CA VAL A 108 -7.76 -3.99 -10.14
C VAL A 108 -6.79 -2.92 -9.69
N VAL A 109 -6.59 -2.77 -8.37
CA VAL A 109 -5.63 -1.81 -7.83
C VAL A 109 -4.22 -2.14 -8.30
N ALA A 110 -3.79 -3.40 -8.21
CA ALA A 110 -2.46 -3.82 -8.67
C ALA A 110 -2.25 -3.54 -10.16
N ILE A 111 -3.22 -3.87 -11.02
CA ILE A 111 -3.14 -3.58 -12.46
C ILE A 111 -3.10 -2.08 -12.72
N GLY A 112 -3.95 -1.29 -12.05
CA GLY A 112 -3.93 0.16 -12.19
C GLY A 112 -2.58 0.76 -11.82
N LEU A 113 -1.96 0.28 -10.75
CA LEU A 113 -0.63 0.71 -10.33
C LEU A 113 0.45 0.31 -11.36
N VAL A 114 0.42 -0.93 -11.83
CA VAL A 114 1.37 -1.40 -12.87
C VAL A 114 1.24 -0.58 -14.14
N LEU A 115 0.02 -0.33 -14.63
CA LEU A 115 -0.21 0.51 -15.82
C LEU A 115 0.27 1.95 -15.61
N GLY A 116 0.01 2.55 -14.43
CA GLY A 116 0.50 3.87 -14.10
C GLY A 116 2.03 3.96 -14.09
N PHE A 117 2.70 2.95 -13.51
CA PHE A 117 4.16 2.87 -13.52
C PHE A 117 4.72 2.62 -14.92
N LEU A 118 4.05 1.81 -15.76
CA LEU A 118 4.49 1.63 -17.16
C LEU A 118 4.50 2.94 -17.95
N VAL A 119 3.48 3.78 -17.78
CA VAL A 119 3.45 5.13 -18.37
C VAL A 119 4.63 5.95 -17.86
N SER A 120 4.87 5.96 -16.55
CA SER A 120 6.02 6.65 -15.95
C SER A 120 7.37 6.11 -16.47
N GLY A 121 7.49 4.80 -16.66
CA GLY A 121 8.69 4.18 -17.24
C GLY A 121 8.98 4.68 -18.64
N VAL A 122 7.96 4.82 -19.49
CA VAL A 122 8.09 5.41 -20.83
C VAL A 122 8.57 6.86 -20.73
N VAL A 123 8.01 7.66 -19.83
CA VAL A 123 8.44 9.05 -19.61
C VAL A 123 9.88 9.10 -19.12
N THR A 124 10.26 8.23 -18.17
CA THR A 124 11.63 8.14 -17.66
C THR A 124 12.63 7.81 -18.78
N VAL A 125 12.32 6.84 -19.64
CA VAL A 125 13.15 6.51 -20.80
C VAL A 125 13.26 7.69 -21.77
N ALA A 126 12.17 8.40 -22.01
CA ALA A 126 12.17 9.56 -22.92
C ALA A 126 13.03 10.72 -22.39
N ILE A 127 13.09 10.91 -21.07
CA ILE A 127 13.87 11.99 -20.44
C ILE A 127 15.35 11.60 -20.30
N TYR A 128 15.63 10.37 -19.81
CA TYR A 128 16.99 9.97 -19.41
C TYR A 128 17.68 9.02 -20.40
N GLY A 129 16.98 8.59 -21.46
CA GLY A 129 17.53 7.66 -22.46
C GLY A 129 17.68 6.21 -21.98
N GLY A 130 17.32 5.91 -20.73
CA GLY A 130 17.46 4.58 -20.13
C GLY A 130 16.55 4.37 -18.92
N LEU A 131 16.40 3.10 -18.50
CA LEU A 131 15.60 2.72 -17.34
C LEU A 131 16.37 1.66 -16.54
N PRO A 132 16.68 1.90 -15.26
CA PRO A 132 17.26 0.89 -14.36
C PRO A 132 16.21 -0.19 -14.04
N LEU A 133 16.10 -1.22 -14.87
CA LEU A 133 15.01 -2.20 -14.88
C LEU A 133 14.81 -2.87 -13.53
N THR A 134 15.89 -3.23 -12.81
CA THR A 134 15.77 -3.88 -11.49
C THR A 134 15.09 -2.97 -10.49
N ALA A 135 15.50 -1.70 -10.41
CA ALA A 135 14.90 -0.71 -9.52
C ALA A 135 13.45 -0.42 -9.94
N PHE A 136 13.19 -0.26 -11.22
CA PHE A 136 11.86 0.04 -11.75
C PHE A 136 10.86 -1.10 -11.50
N VAL A 137 11.21 -2.33 -11.89
CA VAL A 137 10.35 -3.51 -11.72
C VAL A 137 10.14 -3.80 -10.23
N GLY A 138 11.20 -3.72 -9.43
CA GLY A 138 11.12 -3.94 -7.99
C GLY A 138 10.24 -2.91 -7.31
N THR A 139 10.41 -1.61 -7.60
CA THR A 139 9.57 -0.53 -7.05
C THR A 139 8.11 -0.70 -7.48
N THR A 140 7.86 -1.04 -8.75
CA THR A 140 6.50 -1.32 -9.25
C THR A 140 5.85 -2.49 -8.49
N ALA A 141 6.57 -3.60 -8.31
CA ALA A 141 6.07 -4.76 -7.59
C ALA A 141 5.80 -4.46 -6.11
N LEU A 142 6.71 -3.74 -5.44
CA LEU A 142 6.53 -3.30 -4.05
C LEU A 142 5.33 -2.36 -3.92
N THR A 143 5.15 -1.44 -4.86
CA THR A 143 4.00 -0.53 -4.89
C THR A 143 2.68 -1.27 -5.09
N ALA A 144 2.65 -2.27 -5.98
CA ALA A 144 1.49 -3.13 -6.15
C ALA A 144 1.17 -3.91 -4.85
N LEU A 145 2.18 -4.43 -4.16
CA LEU A 145 2.03 -5.10 -2.87
C LEU A 145 1.50 -4.12 -1.80
N LEU A 146 2.00 -2.88 -1.74
CA LEU A 146 1.49 -1.84 -0.85
C LEU A 146 0.00 -1.59 -1.10
N GLY A 147 -0.41 -1.44 -2.36
CA GLY A 147 -1.81 -1.29 -2.75
C GLY A 147 -2.67 -2.47 -2.30
N VAL A 148 -2.22 -3.69 -2.55
CA VAL A 148 -2.92 -4.92 -2.13
C VAL A 148 -3.01 -5.01 -0.60
N SER A 149 -1.97 -4.59 0.14
CA SER A 149 -2.00 -4.55 1.62
C SER A 149 -3.09 -3.61 2.13
N PHE A 150 -3.20 -2.41 1.56
CA PHE A 150 -4.25 -1.46 1.94
C PHE A 150 -5.65 -1.86 1.46
N VAL A 151 -5.78 -2.61 0.36
CA VAL A 151 -7.05 -3.29 0.00
C VAL A 151 -7.43 -4.32 1.06
N GLY A 152 -6.47 -5.10 1.58
CA GLY A 152 -6.68 -6.04 2.68
C GLY A 152 -7.21 -5.34 3.94
N ILE A 153 -6.57 -4.23 4.33
CA ILE A 153 -7.02 -3.38 5.45
C ILE A 153 -8.43 -2.85 5.20
N ALA A 154 -8.70 -2.31 4.01
CA ALA A 154 -9.99 -1.74 3.65
C ALA A 154 -11.13 -2.78 3.71
N ILE A 155 -10.90 -3.97 3.17
CA ILE A 155 -11.89 -5.06 3.20
C ILE A 155 -12.07 -5.59 4.63
N GLY A 156 -10.99 -5.70 5.41
CA GLY A 156 -11.07 -6.05 6.82
C GLY A 156 -11.96 -5.06 7.60
N ILE A 157 -11.73 -3.76 7.45
CA ILE A 157 -12.57 -2.69 8.03
C ILE A 157 -14.02 -2.81 7.53
N SER A 158 -14.21 -2.98 6.22
CA SER A 158 -15.54 -3.09 5.61
C SER A 158 -16.32 -4.28 6.15
N ALA A 159 -15.66 -5.40 6.40
CA ALA A 159 -16.26 -6.61 6.97
C ALA A 159 -16.70 -6.44 8.44
N LEU A 160 -15.98 -5.61 9.20
CA LEU A 160 -16.27 -5.33 10.62
C LEU A 160 -17.38 -4.28 10.80
N THR A 161 -17.71 -3.51 9.78
CA THR A 161 -18.63 -2.37 9.88
C THR A 161 -19.99 -2.67 9.28
N ALA A 162 -21.04 -2.05 9.85
CA ALA A 162 -22.41 -2.22 9.38
C ALA A 162 -22.86 -1.08 8.45
N THR A 163 -22.18 0.08 8.50
CA THR A 163 -22.60 1.30 7.77
C THR A 163 -21.43 1.90 7.00
N ARG A 164 -21.75 2.56 5.89
CA ARG A 164 -20.78 3.28 5.04
C ARG A 164 -20.02 4.34 5.81
N ALA A 165 -20.71 5.09 6.67
CA ALA A 165 -20.09 6.14 7.48
C ALA A 165 -18.99 5.57 8.41
N ARG A 166 -19.27 4.47 9.12
CA ARG A 166 -18.26 3.83 9.99
C ARG A 166 -17.09 3.28 9.20
N ALA A 167 -17.36 2.64 8.05
CA ALA A 167 -16.30 2.14 7.17
C ALA A 167 -15.40 3.27 6.68
N MET A 168 -15.97 4.41 6.27
CA MET A 168 -15.25 5.58 5.83
C MET A 168 -14.39 6.19 6.95
N THR A 169 -14.97 6.39 8.13
CA THR A 169 -14.22 6.93 9.28
C THR A 169 -13.01 6.06 9.63
N LEU A 170 -13.20 4.73 9.72
CA LEU A 170 -12.09 3.82 10.02
C LEU A 170 -11.06 3.75 8.90
N ALA A 171 -11.46 3.84 7.62
CA ALA A 171 -10.52 3.90 6.50
C ALA A 171 -9.67 5.18 6.54
N ILE A 172 -10.30 6.34 6.81
CA ILE A 172 -9.57 7.61 6.99
C ILE A 172 -8.62 7.51 8.19
N THR A 173 -9.08 6.98 9.32
CA THR A 173 -8.25 6.79 10.52
C THR A 173 -7.07 5.85 10.23
N ALA A 174 -7.28 4.76 9.49
CA ALA A 174 -6.22 3.85 9.08
C ALA A 174 -5.19 4.55 8.17
N TYR A 175 -5.65 5.36 7.20
CA TYR A 175 -4.76 6.16 6.35
C TYR A 175 -3.92 7.13 7.18
N LEU A 176 -4.57 7.94 8.00
CA LEU A 176 -3.87 8.92 8.85
C LEU A 176 -2.89 8.23 9.79
N GLY A 177 -3.34 7.19 10.49
CA GLY A 177 -2.52 6.49 11.49
C GLY A 177 -1.35 5.70 10.89
N LEU A 178 -1.57 4.97 9.80
CA LEU A 178 -0.55 4.06 9.25
C LEU A 178 0.35 4.71 8.18
N THR A 179 -0.08 5.83 7.58
CA THR A 179 0.67 6.48 6.50
C THR A 179 1.22 7.84 6.91
N LEU A 180 0.40 8.72 7.49
CA LEU A 180 0.82 10.10 7.76
C LEU A 180 1.39 10.29 9.18
N LEU A 181 0.79 9.67 10.17
CA LEU A 181 1.11 9.92 11.58
C LEU A 181 1.95 8.81 12.22
N TRP A 182 2.21 7.71 11.48
CA TRP A 182 2.93 6.58 12.03
C TRP A 182 4.28 6.96 12.64
N ASP A 183 5.07 7.77 11.93
CA ASP A 183 6.42 8.13 12.36
C ASP A 183 6.44 8.98 13.64
N LEU A 184 5.32 9.59 14.03
CA LEU A 184 5.22 10.28 15.31
C LEU A 184 5.42 9.35 16.50
N VAL A 185 4.94 8.10 16.40
CA VAL A 185 5.01 7.12 17.49
C VAL A 185 6.46 6.68 17.73
N PRO A 186 7.21 6.14 16.75
CA PRO A 186 8.63 5.81 16.92
C PRO A 186 9.47 6.99 17.38
N ASN A 187 9.26 8.18 16.80
CA ASN A 187 10.03 9.37 17.14
C ASN A 187 9.73 9.87 18.56
N ALA A 188 8.48 9.81 19.01
CA ALA A 188 8.12 10.11 20.39
C ALA A 188 8.75 9.11 21.38
N VAL A 189 8.74 7.82 21.06
CA VAL A 189 9.40 6.79 21.87
C VAL A 189 10.91 7.07 21.94
N HIS A 190 11.54 7.41 20.81
CA HIS A 190 12.95 7.77 20.79
C HIS A 190 13.25 8.97 21.68
N LEU A 191 12.48 10.04 21.57
CA LEU A 191 12.62 11.23 22.40
C LEU A 191 12.48 10.92 23.90
N LEU A 192 11.50 10.09 24.27
CA LEU A 192 11.29 9.70 25.67
C LEU A 192 12.43 8.83 26.23
N VAL A 193 13.05 8.00 25.39
CA VAL A 193 14.13 7.09 25.80
C VAL A 193 15.48 7.78 25.84
N THR A 194 15.78 8.66 24.86
CA THR A 194 17.09 9.27 24.69
C THR A 194 17.16 10.74 25.16
N GLY A 195 16.01 11.40 25.30
CA GLY A 195 15.93 12.83 25.55
C GLY A 195 16.18 13.72 24.32
N GLU A 196 16.44 13.14 23.16
CA GLU A 196 16.80 13.84 21.93
C GLU A 196 15.94 13.41 20.74
N MET A 197 15.78 14.28 19.75
CA MET A 197 15.15 13.92 18.49
C MET A 197 16.08 13.05 17.64
N PRO A 198 15.52 12.13 16.81
CA PRO A 198 16.34 11.29 15.94
C PRO A 198 17.26 12.09 15.03
N GLY A 199 18.57 11.80 15.10
CA GLY A 199 19.58 12.39 14.23
C GLY A 199 19.82 11.61 12.95
N GLN A 200 20.98 11.81 12.32
CA GLN A 200 21.38 11.06 11.12
C GLN A 200 21.67 9.58 11.44
N VAL A 201 22.30 9.32 12.56
CA VAL A 201 22.52 7.96 13.09
C VAL A 201 21.50 7.71 14.19
N VAL A 202 20.80 6.59 14.08
CA VAL A 202 19.72 6.21 14.99
C VAL A 202 19.87 4.77 15.46
N PRO A 203 19.34 4.41 16.63
CA PRO A 203 19.37 3.02 17.09
C PRO A 203 18.56 2.11 16.19
N ALA A 204 19.02 0.88 16.00
CA ALA A 204 18.40 -0.10 15.08
C ALA A 204 16.92 -0.39 15.42
N TRP A 205 16.54 -0.38 16.71
CA TRP A 205 15.15 -0.57 17.13
C TRP A 205 14.19 0.52 16.59
N LEU A 206 14.70 1.76 16.42
CA LEU A 206 13.89 2.85 15.88
C LEU A 206 13.50 2.57 14.41
N LEU A 207 14.47 2.10 13.59
CA LEU A 207 14.20 1.72 12.20
C LEU A 207 13.20 0.56 12.12
N LEU A 208 13.27 -0.40 13.04
CA LEU A 208 12.26 -1.46 13.11
C LEU A 208 10.88 -0.88 13.42
N LEU A 209 10.75 -0.02 14.44
CA LEU A 209 9.46 0.59 14.80
C LEU A 209 8.89 1.43 13.65
N GLN A 210 9.72 2.20 12.94
CA GLN A 210 9.30 2.94 11.74
C GLN A 210 8.78 1.98 10.66
N GLY A 211 9.45 0.85 10.47
CA GLY A 211 9.08 -0.17 9.50
C GLY A 211 7.91 -1.08 9.90
N LEU A 212 7.32 -0.94 11.11
CA LEU A 212 6.18 -1.77 11.51
C LEU A 212 4.87 -1.39 10.82
N SER A 213 4.72 -0.19 10.28
CA SER A 213 3.57 0.14 9.44
C SER A 213 3.73 -0.43 8.02
N PRO A 214 2.64 -0.63 7.27
CA PRO A 214 2.75 -1.11 5.88
C PRO A 214 3.50 -0.11 4.99
N THR A 215 3.31 1.19 5.21
CA THR A 215 4.02 2.25 4.47
C THR A 215 5.49 2.34 4.89
N GLY A 216 5.79 2.20 6.19
CA GLY A 216 7.15 2.16 6.69
C GLY A 216 7.94 0.94 6.18
N ALA A 217 7.33 -0.24 6.16
CA ALA A 217 7.92 -1.44 5.58
C ALA A 217 8.19 -1.29 4.08
N TYR A 218 7.25 -0.70 3.35
CA TYR A 218 7.42 -0.35 1.94
C TYR A 218 8.62 0.59 1.74
N ASN A 219 8.73 1.66 2.52
CA ASN A 219 9.83 2.62 2.44
C ASN A 219 11.18 1.95 2.72
N ALA A 220 11.26 1.07 3.72
CA ALA A 220 12.48 0.32 4.03
C ALA A 220 12.89 -0.60 2.85
N LEU A 221 11.93 -1.29 2.23
CA LEU A 221 12.16 -2.14 1.06
C LEU A 221 12.55 -1.33 -0.18
N ALA A 222 11.90 -0.21 -0.44
CA ALA A 222 12.21 0.66 -1.57
C ALA A 222 13.64 1.25 -1.44
N GLN A 223 14.03 1.68 -0.25
CA GLN A 223 15.39 2.15 0.01
C GLN A 223 16.43 1.03 -0.18
N ALA A 224 16.16 -0.17 0.34
CA ALA A 224 17.05 -1.32 0.16
C ALA A 224 17.22 -1.71 -1.32
N LEU A 225 16.18 -1.54 -2.13
CA LEU A 225 16.20 -1.81 -3.56
C LEU A 225 16.99 -0.75 -4.35
N LEU A 226 16.84 0.54 -3.99
CA LEU A 226 17.45 1.67 -4.70
C LEU A 226 18.92 1.88 -4.30
N LEU A 227 19.25 1.72 -3.03
CA LEU A 227 20.58 2.03 -2.47
C LEU A 227 21.42 0.77 -2.19
N GLY A 228 20.86 -0.40 -2.37
CA GLY A 228 21.47 -1.66 -1.97
C GLY A 228 21.09 -2.08 -0.54
N SER A 229 20.74 -3.36 -0.39
CA SER A 229 20.37 -3.94 0.91
C SER A 229 21.61 -3.99 1.83
N GLY A 230 21.59 -3.30 2.91
CA GLY A 230 22.65 -3.24 3.90
C GLY A 230 23.27 -1.86 4.01
N THR A 231 23.80 -1.28 2.94
CA THR A 231 24.51 0.00 2.98
C THR A 231 23.66 1.15 3.54
N ALA A 232 22.41 1.26 3.15
CA ALA A 232 21.51 2.32 3.63
C ALA A 232 21.17 2.15 5.12
N VAL A 233 20.91 0.91 5.57
CA VAL A 233 20.60 0.60 6.97
C VAL A 233 21.84 0.78 7.82
N GLU A 234 22.99 0.25 7.40
CA GLU A 234 24.28 0.35 8.12
C GLU A 234 24.72 1.81 8.29
N ALA A 235 24.56 2.64 7.26
CA ALA A 235 24.83 4.08 7.36
C ALA A 235 23.90 4.77 8.37
N ARG A 236 22.62 4.34 8.46
CA ARG A 236 21.65 4.91 9.39
C ARG A 236 21.85 4.50 10.84
N ILE A 237 22.45 3.32 11.11
CA ILE A 237 22.70 2.83 12.47
C ILE A 237 24.15 2.99 12.91
N GLY A 238 25.05 3.38 11.98
CA GLY A 238 26.47 3.53 12.26
C GLY A 238 27.20 2.20 12.58
N GLY A 239 26.67 1.06 12.07
CA GLY A 239 27.23 -0.25 12.37
C GLY A 239 26.55 -1.38 11.57
N PRO A 240 26.90 -2.64 11.83
CA PRO A 240 26.35 -3.78 11.10
C PRO A 240 24.83 -3.92 11.32
N ALA A 241 24.09 -4.18 10.24
CA ALA A 241 22.65 -4.30 10.29
C ALA A 241 22.20 -5.60 11.01
N PRO A 242 21.40 -5.50 12.08
CA PRO A 242 20.82 -6.68 12.72
C PRO A 242 19.89 -7.46 11.77
N ALA A 243 19.79 -8.78 11.96
CA ALA A 243 18.98 -9.66 11.12
C ALA A 243 17.49 -9.25 11.02
N TYR A 244 16.92 -8.63 12.04
CA TYR A 244 15.54 -8.17 12.03
C TYR A 244 15.29 -6.92 11.16
N LEU A 245 16.35 -6.26 10.66
CA LEU A 245 16.28 -5.19 9.66
C LEU A 245 16.54 -5.69 8.23
N HIS A 246 16.64 -7.02 8.05
CA HIS A 246 16.76 -7.60 6.71
C HIS A 246 15.50 -7.33 5.88
N PRO A 247 15.61 -7.06 4.56
CA PRO A 247 14.45 -6.81 3.70
C PRO A 247 13.33 -7.85 3.80
N GLY A 248 13.69 -9.12 4.03
CA GLY A 248 12.72 -10.20 4.25
C GLY A 248 11.79 -9.98 5.46
N ALA A 249 12.27 -9.32 6.52
CA ALA A 249 11.43 -8.98 7.68
C ALA A 249 10.37 -7.92 7.32
N PHE A 250 10.74 -6.89 6.57
CA PHE A 250 9.79 -5.86 6.12
C PHE A 250 8.80 -6.42 5.09
N LEU A 251 9.22 -7.35 4.24
CA LEU A 251 8.30 -8.08 3.37
C LEU A 251 7.29 -8.91 4.18
N ALA A 252 7.73 -9.59 5.21
CA ALA A 252 6.85 -10.33 6.11
C ALA A 252 5.84 -9.39 6.82
N ILE A 253 6.28 -8.20 7.26
CA ILE A 253 5.40 -7.17 7.84
C ILE A 253 4.33 -6.75 6.84
N MET A 254 4.66 -6.48 5.58
CA MET A 254 3.67 -6.14 4.55
C MET A 254 2.67 -7.28 4.31
N LEU A 255 3.13 -8.53 4.29
CA LEU A 255 2.25 -9.69 4.15
C LEU A 255 1.32 -9.85 5.37
N VAL A 256 1.82 -9.60 6.57
CA VAL A 256 0.99 -9.58 7.79
C VAL A 256 -0.09 -8.50 7.68
N TRP A 257 0.24 -7.29 7.25
CA TRP A 257 -0.73 -6.21 7.04
C TRP A 257 -1.73 -6.50 5.90
N THR A 258 -1.35 -7.36 4.95
CA THR A 258 -2.27 -7.83 3.90
C THR A 258 -3.28 -8.85 4.45
N LEU A 259 -2.83 -9.79 5.28
CA LEU A 259 -3.62 -10.96 5.68
C LEU A 259 -4.33 -10.77 7.01
N LEU A 260 -3.66 -10.17 8.01
CA LEU A 260 -4.21 -10.04 9.37
C LEU A 260 -5.55 -9.26 9.39
N PRO A 261 -5.70 -8.10 8.73
CA PRO A 261 -6.97 -7.38 8.70
C PRO A 261 -8.09 -8.20 8.03
N LEU A 262 -7.77 -9.00 7.01
CA LEU A 262 -8.73 -9.90 6.37
C LEU A 262 -9.21 -11.00 7.31
N VAL A 263 -8.29 -11.60 8.08
CA VAL A 263 -8.63 -12.62 9.08
C VAL A 263 -9.51 -12.03 10.18
N VAL A 264 -9.12 -10.89 10.74
CA VAL A 264 -9.90 -10.19 11.77
C VAL A 264 -11.27 -9.78 11.22
N GLY A 265 -11.31 -9.22 10.01
CA GLY A 265 -12.54 -8.88 9.30
C GLY A 265 -13.45 -10.08 9.09
N TYR A 266 -12.89 -11.22 8.66
CA TYR A 266 -13.64 -12.47 8.50
C TYR A 266 -14.24 -12.97 9.81
N LEU A 267 -13.46 -12.97 10.89
CA LEU A 267 -13.94 -13.44 12.19
C LEU A 267 -15.10 -12.58 12.72
N GLY A 268 -15.03 -11.26 12.54
CA GLY A 268 -16.14 -10.36 12.85
C GLY A 268 -17.35 -10.55 11.93
N PHE A 269 -17.10 -10.66 10.63
CA PHE A 269 -18.15 -10.85 9.63
C PHE A 269 -18.91 -12.19 9.82
N ARG A 270 -18.19 -13.25 10.22
CA ARG A 270 -18.80 -14.56 10.50
C ARG A 270 -19.81 -14.50 11.64
N ARG A 271 -19.57 -13.65 12.64
CA ARG A 271 -20.44 -13.49 13.82
C ARG A 271 -21.51 -12.40 13.65
N ALA A 272 -21.40 -11.61 12.59
CA ALA A 272 -22.28 -10.47 12.39
C ALA A 272 -23.73 -10.93 12.09
N ASP A 273 -24.68 -10.36 12.84
CA ASP A 273 -26.08 -10.48 12.54
C ASP A 273 -26.42 -9.63 11.29
N LEU A 274 -27.18 -10.22 10.39
CA LEU A 274 -27.61 -9.59 9.13
C LEU A 274 -29.11 -9.24 9.18
N SER A 275 -29.70 -9.24 10.41
CA SER A 275 -31.10 -8.89 10.59
C SER A 275 -31.44 -7.48 10.06
#